data_c8e731a87ffc593846b1957992da8fa3
#
_entry.id   c8e731a87ffc593846b1957992da8fa3
#
_cell.length_a   1.000
_cell.length_b   1.000
_cell.length_c   1.000
_cell.angle_alpha   90.00
_cell.angle_beta   90.00
_cell.angle_gamma   90.00
#
_symmetry.space_group_name_H-M   'P 1'
#
loop_
_entity.id
_entity.type
_entity.pdbx_description
1 polymer ?
#
loop_
_entity_poly.entity_id
_entity_poly.type
_entity_poly.pdbx_seq_one_letter_code
_entity_poly.pdbx_strand_id
1 'polypeptide(L)'
;WDCFARMISEVESRQFSEVIGIPRGGIKLQNALSNYTSGHCADPILIVDDVWTTGGSFREFSEIGIIESLTQDKGWFGWCIFARTPTRNPVRALFDMAVPDSYYDI
;
A
#
# COMPACT_ATOMS: atom_id res chain seq x y z
N TRP A 1 5.72 5.30 12.82
CA TRP A 1 4.82 4.52 11.94
C TRP A 1 3.35 4.80 12.24
N ASP A 2 2.99 5.06 13.48
CA ASP A 2 1.61 5.41 13.85
C ASP A 2 1.16 6.69 13.16
N CYS A 3 2.04 7.66 13.00
CA CYS A 3 1.75 8.90 12.30
C CYS A 3 1.40 8.65 10.83
N PHE A 4 2.17 7.80 10.15
CA PHE A 4 1.89 7.45 8.76
C PHE A 4 0.58 6.67 8.62
N ALA A 5 0.34 5.75 9.53
CA ALA A 5 -0.91 4.99 9.54
C ALA A 5 -2.12 5.92 9.72
N ARG A 6 -2.01 6.87 10.60
CA ARG A 6 -3.05 7.88 10.82
C ARG A 6 -3.29 8.72 9.57
N MET A 7 -2.22 9.17 8.92
CA MET A 7 -2.31 9.95 7.68
C MET A 7 -3.02 9.16 6.59
N ILE A 8 -2.67 7.89 6.42
CA ILE A 8 -3.33 7.02 5.43
C ILE A 8 -4.81 6.88 5.77
N SER A 9 -5.15 6.63 7.02
CA SER A 9 -6.54 6.44 7.43
C SER A 9 -7.39 7.70 7.23
N GLU A 10 -6.79 8.88 7.33
CA GLU A 10 -7.48 10.15 7.12
C GLU A 10 -7.69 10.48 5.65
N VAL A 11 -6.72 10.12 4.80
CA VAL A 11 -6.77 10.42 3.37
C VAL A 11 -7.59 9.38 2.61
N GLU A 12 -7.47 8.10 2.99
CA GLU A 12 -8.18 7.03 2.30
C GLU A 12 -9.62 6.95 2.76
N SER A 13 -10.52 7.09 1.82
CA SER A 13 -11.97 7.02 2.10
C SER A 13 -12.51 5.59 2.13
N ARG A 14 -11.77 4.64 1.56
CA ARG A 14 -12.20 3.24 1.55
C ARG A 14 -11.87 2.57 2.87
N GLN A 15 -12.79 1.71 3.29
CA GLN A 15 -12.53 0.83 4.42
C GLN A 15 -11.82 -0.42 3.91
N PHE A 16 -11.07 -1.06 4.78
CA PHE A 16 -10.37 -2.29 4.47
C PHE A 16 -10.52 -3.30 5.60
N SER A 17 -10.72 -4.56 5.23
CA SER A 17 -10.95 -5.63 6.21
C SER A 17 -9.67 -6.07 6.89
N GLU A 18 -8.57 -6.05 6.16
CA GLU A 18 -7.25 -6.46 6.63
C GLU A 18 -6.19 -5.59 6.00
N VAL A 19 -5.03 -5.51 6.65
CA VAL A 19 -3.86 -4.85 6.11
C VAL A 19 -2.70 -5.85 6.09
N ILE A 20 -1.99 -5.90 4.97
CA ILE A 20 -0.87 -6.80 4.77
C ILE A 20 0.33 -5.98 4.30
N GLY A 21 1.44 -6.10 5.03
CA GLY A 21 2.66 -5.40 4.67
C GLY A 21 3.57 -6.25 3.82
N ILE A 22 4.11 -5.67 2.77
CA ILE A 22 5.11 -6.33 1.95
C ILE A 22 6.40 -6.43 2.78
N PRO A 23 6.90 -7.65 3.01
CA PRO A 23 8.14 -7.78 3.76
C PRO A 23 9.32 -7.14 3.01
N ARG A 24 10.25 -6.52 3.71
CA ARG A 24 10.21 -6.31 5.16
C ARG A 24 9.69 -4.93 5.53
N GLY A 25 9.80 -3.97 4.62
CA GLY A 25 9.53 -2.56 4.88
C GLY A 25 8.10 -2.27 5.26
N GLY A 26 7.15 -3.07 4.78
CA GLY A 26 5.73 -2.84 5.05
C GLY A 26 5.23 -3.37 6.38
N ILE A 27 6.02 -4.17 7.10
CA ILE A 27 5.53 -4.87 8.30
C ILE A 27 5.18 -3.90 9.44
N LYS A 28 6.01 -2.90 9.66
CA LYS A 28 5.74 -1.91 10.72
C LYS A 28 4.50 -1.10 10.42
N LEU A 29 4.33 -0.73 9.15
CA LEU A 29 3.14 0.00 8.72
C LEU A 29 1.90 -0.87 8.81
N GLN A 30 2.01 -2.15 8.48
CA GLN A 30 0.94 -3.13 8.67
C GLN A 30 0.47 -3.14 10.12
N ASN A 31 1.41 -3.25 11.06
CA ASN A 31 1.09 -3.31 12.48
C ASN A 31 0.38 -2.04 12.96
N ALA A 32 0.85 -0.89 12.50
CA ALA A 32 0.22 0.38 12.86
C ALA A 32 -1.18 0.53 12.26
N LEU A 33 -1.36 0.09 11.01
CA LEU A 33 -2.66 0.19 10.32
C LEU A 33 -3.68 -0.86 10.78
N SER A 34 -3.24 -1.91 11.47
CA SER A 34 -4.17 -2.94 11.95
C SER A 34 -5.24 -2.40 12.87
N ASN A 35 -5.00 -1.25 13.51
CA ASN A 35 -5.97 -0.58 14.36
C ASN A 35 -7.11 0.11 13.59
N TYR A 36 -6.98 0.23 12.28
CA TYR A 36 -7.93 0.95 11.43
C TYR A 36 -8.76 0.03 10.54
N THR A 37 -8.63 -1.28 10.70
CA THR A 37 -9.41 -2.23 9.92
C THR A 37 -10.89 -2.12 10.28
N SER A 38 -11.76 -2.34 9.28
CA SER A 38 -13.20 -2.18 9.45
C SER A 38 -13.87 -3.33 10.19
N GLY A 39 -13.26 -4.51 10.17
CA GLY A 39 -13.87 -5.71 10.70
C GLY A 39 -14.92 -6.34 9.78
N HIS A 40 -15.17 -5.75 8.61
CA HIS A 40 -16.12 -6.28 7.63
C HIS A 40 -15.38 -7.11 6.59
N CYS A 41 -15.63 -8.40 6.59
CA CYS A 41 -14.91 -9.33 5.70
C CYS A 41 -15.17 -9.08 4.21
N ALA A 42 -16.20 -8.33 3.86
CA ALA A 42 -16.51 -7.97 2.48
C ALA A 42 -15.66 -6.79 1.97
N ASP A 43 -15.04 -6.02 2.86
CA ASP A 43 -14.21 -4.89 2.45
C ASP A 43 -12.88 -5.38 1.86
N PRO A 44 -12.29 -4.60 0.94
CA PRO A 44 -11.04 -5.00 0.29
C PRO A 44 -9.87 -5.10 1.26
N ILE A 45 -8.80 -5.70 0.80
CA ILE A 45 -7.56 -5.83 1.56
C ILE A 45 -6.63 -4.68 1.20
N LEU A 46 -6.03 -4.07 2.20
CA LEU A 46 -5.02 -3.04 2.01
C LEU A 46 -3.62 -3.67 2.04
N ILE A 47 -2.86 -3.46 0.99
CA ILE A 47 -1.47 -3.90 0.90
C ILE A 47 -0.58 -2.68 1.03
N VAL A 48 0.40 -2.73 1.92
CA VAL A 48 1.25 -1.57 2.21
C VAL A 48 2.73 -1.91 2.11
N ASP A 49 3.50 -0.91 1.74
CA ASP A 49 4.96 -0.95 1.73
C ASP A 49 5.50 0.43 2.10
N ASP A 50 6.77 0.51 2.41
CA ASP A 50 7.40 1.79 2.73
C ASP A 50 7.71 2.60 1.47
N VAL A 51 8.22 1.98 0.42
CA VAL A 51 8.68 2.67 -0.79
C VAL A 51 8.16 2.00 -2.05
N TRP A 52 7.70 2.82 -2.98
CA TRP A 52 7.39 2.42 -4.35
C TRP A 52 8.53 2.88 -5.26
N THR A 53 9.16 1.93 -5.95
CA THR A 53 10.19 2.25 -6.94
C THR A 53 9.67 1.98 -8.36
N THR A 54 9.44 0.71 -8.70
CA THR A 54 8.90 0.31 -10.00
C THR A 54 7.51 -0.29 -9.92
N GLY A 55 7.03 -0.55 -8.71
CA GLY A 55 5.78 -1.25 -8.48
C GLY A 55 5.89 -2.76 -8.54
N GLY A 56 7.10 -3.30 -8.83
CA GLY A 56 7.30 -4.74 -8.93
C GLY A 56 6.97 -5.48 -7.64
N SER A 57 7.32 -4.88 -6.50
CA SER A 57 7.04 -5.49 -5.19
C SER A 57 5.55 -5.69 -4.95
N PHE A 58 4.74 -4.68 -5.27
CA PHE A 58 3.28 -4.79 -5.14
C PHE A 58 2.72 -5.83 -6.09
N ARG A 59 3.19 -5.85 -7.33
CA ARG A 59 2.74 -6.81 -8.33
C ARG A 59 3.07 -8.23 -7.90
N GLU A 60 4.33 -8.48 -7.57
CA GLU A 60 4.78 -9.81 -7.15
C GLU A 60 4.03 -10.28 -5.91
N PHE A 61 3.86 -9.38 -4.94
CA PHE A 61 3.21 -9.74 -3.69
C PHE A 61 1.73 -10.04 -3.89
N SER A 62 1.04 -9.27 -4.74
CA SER A 62 -0.37 -9.52 -5.04
C SER A 62 -0.61 -10.81 -5.82
N GLU A 63 0.40 -11.30 -6.52
CA GLU A 63 0.34 -12.55 -7.29
C GLU A 63 0.72 -13.78 -6.48
N ILE A 64 1.19 -13.62 -5.25
CA ILE A 64 1.44 -14.76 -4.36
C ILE A 64 0.12 -15.44 -4.05
N GLY A 65 0.08 -16.77 -4.17
CA GLY A 65 -1.15 -17.56 -4.09
C GLY A 65 -2.02 -17.27 -2.86
N ILE A 66 -1.41 -17.06 -1.69
CA ILE A 66 -2.16 -16.75 -0.47
C ILE A 66 -2.86 -15.40 -0.60
N ILE A 67 -2.15 -14.39 -1.08
CA ILE A 67 -2.71 -13.04 -1.27
C ILE A 67 -3.78 -13.06 -2.35
N GLU A 68 -3.51 -13.74 -3.46
CA GLU A 68 -4.48 -13.90 -4.53
C GLU A 68 -5.78 -14.55 -4.02
N SER A 69 -5.65 -15.59 -3.23
CA SER A 69 -6.79 -16.26 -2.61
C SER A 69 -7.58 -15.33 -1.69
N LEU A 70 -6.88 -14.52 -0.88
CA LEU A 70 -7.52 -13.58 0.03
C LEU A 70 -8.21 -12.42 -0.70
N THR A 71 -7.65 -11.98 -1.83
CA THR A 71 -8.16 -10.82 -2.57
C THR A 71 -9.14 -11.19 -3.66
N GLN A 72 -9.31 -12.47 -3.96
CA GLN A 72 -10.09 -12.96 -5.10
C GLN A 72 -11.52 -12.42 -5.13
N ASP A 73 -12.18 -12.37 -3.98
CA ASP A 73 -13.59 -11.97 -3.88
C ASP A 73 -13.77 -10.51 -3.45
N LYS A 74 -12.75 -9.90 -2.86
CA LYS A 74 -12.86 -8.57 -2.26
C LYS A 74 -12.07 -7.50 -2.99
N GLY A 75 -11.08 -7.90 -3.79
CA GLY A 75 -10.12 -6.98 -4.37
C GLY A 75 -9.10 -6.48 -3.34
N TRP A 76 -8.20 -5.64 -3.82
CA TRP A 76 -7.20 -5.03 -2.97
C TRP A 76 -6.87 -3.62 -3.48
N PHE A 77 -6.32 -2.82 -2.58
CA PHE A 77 -5.71 -1.53 -2.94
C PHE A 77 -4.47 -1.35 -2.08
N GLY A 78 -3.61 -0.43 -2.47
CA GLY A 78 -2.32 -0.30 -1.84
C GLY A 78 -1.97 1.11 -1.43
N TRP A 79 -1.12 1.22 -0.42
CA TRP A 79 -0.50 2.47 0.01
C TRP A 79 0.98 2.25 0.26
N CYS A 80 1.78 3.23 -0.11
CA CYS A 80 3.17 3.32 0.31
C CYS A 80 3.43 4.69 0.94
N ILE A 81 4.54 4.81 1.65
CA ILE A 81 4.89 6.09 2.26
C ILE A 81 5.54 6.99 1.24
N PHE A 82 6.55 6.50 0.54
CA PHE A 82 7.29 7.27 -0.45
C PHE A 82 7.21 6.62 -1.82
N ALA A 83 6.96 7.42 -2.85
CA ALA A 83 7.04 6.97 -4.23
C ALA A 83 8.19 7.67 -4.93
N ARG A 84 9.13 6.90 -5.47
CA ARG A 84 10.24 7.41 -6.27
C ARG A 84 9.89 7.62 -7.73
N THR A 85 8.87 6.89 -8.19
CA THR A 85 8.29 7.04 -9.52
C THR A 85 6.78 7.16 -9.34
N PRO A 86 6.04 7.65 -10.36
CA PRO A 86 4.58 7.73 -10.25
C PRO A 86 3.97 6.37 -9.93
N THR A 87 3.11 6.34 -8.93
CA THR A 87 2.38 5.13 -8.57
C THR A 87 1.28 4.86 -9.59
N ARG A 88 0.85 3.61 -9.66
CA ARG A 88 -0.25 3.18 -10.55
C ARG A 88 -1.39 2.61 -9.71
N ASN A 89 -2.61 2.86 -10.17
CA ASN A 89 -3.77 2.25 -9.54
C ASN A 89 -3.57 0.73 -9.43
N PRO A 90 -3.95 0.12 -8.31
CA PRO A 90 -4.68 0.70 -7.19
C PRO A 90 -3.78 1.19 -6.03
N VAL A 91 -2.54 1.57 -6.29
CA VAL A 91 -1.59 1.97 -5.26
C VAL A 91 -1.42 3.49 -5.24
N ARG A 92 -1.45 4.07 -4.05
CA ARG A 92 -1.21 5.50 -3.81
C ARG A 92 -0.05 5.68 -2.84
N ALA A 93 0.52 6.87 -2.82
CA ALA A 93 1.63 7.22 -1.93
C ALA A 93 1.26 8.43 -1.07
N LEU A 94 1.74 8.44 0.18
CA LEU A 94 1.62 9.62 1.04
C LEU A 94 2.49 10.77 0.52
N PHE A 95 3.71 10.45 0.13
CA PHE A 95 4.67 11.42 -0.36
C PHE A 95 5.17 10.99 -1.73
N ASP A 96 4.86 11.79 -2.73
CA ASP A 96 5.33 11.56 -4.09
C ASP A 96 6.64 12.33 -4.28
N MET A 97 7.73 11.58 -4.37
CA MET A 97 9.07 12.13 -4.57
C MET A 97 9.59 11.89 -5.99
N ALA A 98 8.70 11.50 -6.90
CA ALA A 98 9.07 11.31 -8.29
C ALA A 98 9.47 12.64 -8.91
N VAL A 99 10.57 12.62 -9.65
CA VAL A 99 11.06 13.80 -10.39
C VAL A 99 11.14 13.45 -11.86
N PRO A 100 10.95 14.45 -12.76
CA PRO A 100 11.10 14.23 -14.19
C PRO A 100 12.50 13.74 -14.54
N ASP A 101 12.59 12.92 -15.60
CA ASP A 101 13.88 12.39 -16.06
C ASP A 101 14.87 13.52 -16.37
N SER A 102 14.39 14.61 -16.91
CA SER A 102 15.22 15.79 -17.19
C SER A 102 15.89 16.37 -15.95
N TYR A 103 15.35 16.13 -14.78
CA TYR A 103 15.93 16.58 -13.53
C TYR A 103 17.22 15.85 -13.20
N TYR A 104 17.32 14.58 -13.58
CA TYR A 104 18.49 13.75 -13.31
C TYR A 104 19.60 13.92 -14.34
N ASP A 105 19.30 14.56 -15.46
CA ASP A 105 20.27 14.77 -16.55
C ASP A 105 21.19 15.99 -16.30
N ILE A 106 21.08 16.61 -15.18
CA ILE A 106 21.89 17.78 -14.83
C ILE A 106 23.31 17.41 -14.37
#